data_cd18728e3ca58fb41679b7ba0a081c9d
#
_entry.id   cd18728e3ca58fb41679b7ba0a081c9d
#
_cell.length_a   1.000
_cell.length_b   1.000
_cell.length_c   1.000
_cell.angle_alpha   90.00
_cell.angle_beta   90.00
_cell.angle_gamma   90.00
#
_symmetry.space_group_name_H-M   'P 1'
#
loop_
_entity.id
_entity.type
_entity.pdbx_description
1 polymer ?
#
loop_
_entity_poly.entity_id
_entity_poly.type
_entity_poly.pdbx_seq_one_letter_code
_entity_poly.pdbx_strand_id
1 'polypeptide(L)'
;MRPLPASGRHNPAIHSLVLLETYPMKLRLALSALLSLPMLAQAAPAASPLLVIHGGAGVERKDLSPAEEKAARDALRTALLKGHAELAAGRPALAAVTAAITVLEDDPTFNAGKGAVFTHDGHNELDAAVMDGASQAAGAVAGVQRVRNPILLAQTVMQQSRHVMMVGQGAEAFAVEQGMSLVDPSYFRTEKRWQQLQRALKEEASGQAHADLETAKHFGTVGAVALDAQGHLAAGTSTGGMTNKRYGRVGDSPIIGAGTWADARCAVSGTGWGEYYIRTAAAHEICARMRYQGQTPEQAGKGVINETIPQMGGDGGAIVLAADGKMATPFNTQGMYRGWIGGDGVPHVAIFANETLAVPGQ
;
A
#
# COMPACT_ATOMS: atom_id res chain seq x y z
N MET A 1 45.94 47.12 -3.84
CA MET A 1 46.11 48.58 -4.08
C MET A 1 45.46 48.92 -5.40
N ARG A 2 44.39 49.58 -5.34
CA ARG A 2 43.84 50.73 -6.10
C ARG A 2 42.31 50.72 -5.97
N PRO A 3 41.70 51.87 -5.75
CA PRO A 3 40.33 52.00 -5.30
C PRO A 3 39.35 52.33 -6.43
N LEU A 4 38.06 52.17 -6.04
CA LEU A 4 36.83 52.54 -6.79
C LEU A 4 36.84 53.96 -7.36
N PRO A 5 35.95 54.25 -8.33
CA PRO A 5 35.22 55.50 -8.21
C PRO A 5 33.69 55.32 -8.16
N ALA A 6 33.10 56.08 -7.27
CA ALA A 6 31.67 56.38 -7.20
C ALA A 6 31.23 57.31 -8.31
N SER A 7 30.01 57.08 -8.84
CA SER A 7 29.25 58.13 -9.54
C SER A 7 27.78 58.03 -9.22
N GLY A 8 27.31 59.03 -8.48
CA GLY A 8 25.91 59.25 -8.20
C GLY A 8 25.15 59.75 -9.46
N ARG A 9 23.86 59.41 -9.52
CA ARG A 9 22.90 60.19 -10.31
C ARG A 9 21.61 60.36 -9.50
N HIS A 10 21.23 61.61 -9.43
CA HIS A 10 20.01 62.16 -8.85
C HIS A 10 18.76 61.60 -9.53
N ASN A 11 17.75 61.35 -8.74
CA ASN A 11 16.39 61.05 -9.19
C ASN A 11 15.48 62.21 -8.81
N PRO A 12 14.79 62.89 -9.75
CA PRO A 12 13.86 63.96 -9.42
C PRO A 12 12.50 63.35 -8.99
N ALA A 13 11.98 63.89 -7.91
CA ALA A 13 10.64 63.62 -7.41
C ALA A 13 9.56 64.08 -8.40
N ILE A 14 8.65 63.19 -8.73
CA ILE A 14 7.40 63.53 -9.43
C ILE A 14 6.30 63.59 -8.38
N HIS A 15 5.83 64.78 -8.05
CA HIS A 15 4.60 65.02 -7.32
C HIS A 15 3.40 64.73 -8.23
N SER A 16 2.68 63.64 -7.98
CA SER A 16 1.35 63.43 -8.54
C SER A 16 0.30 63.85 -7.52
N LEU A 17 -0.37 64.92 -7.82
CA LEU A 17 -1.55 65.43 -7.09
C LEU A 17 -2.72 64.43 -7.33
N VAL A 18 -3.17 63.76 -6.29
CA VAL A 18 -4.39 62.95 -6.35
C VAL A 18 -5.57 63.88 -5.98
N LEU A 19 -6.38 64.20 -6.96
CA LEU A 19 -7.70 64.84 -6.78
C LEU A 19 -8.64 63.82 -6.14
N LEU A 20 -8.99 64.03 -4.85
CA LEU A 20 -10.06 63.35 -4.18
C LEU A 20 -11.40 63.91 -4.62
N GLU A 21 -12.08 63.26 -5.54
CA GLU A 21 -13.49 63.54 -5.78
C GLU A 21 -14.35 63.03 -4.61
N THR A 22 -15.07 63.98 -3.99
CA THR A 22 -15.99 63.74 -2.87
C THR A 22 -17.30 63.17 -3.39
N TYR A 23 -17.49 61.85 -3.31
CA TYR A 23 -18.80 61.21 -3.47
C TYR A 23 -19.61 61.24 -2.14
N PRO A 24 -20.93 61.49 -2.19
CA PRO A 24 -21.74 61.61 -0.96
C PRO A 24 -21.80 60.31 -0.20
N MET A 25 -21.65 60.42 1.12
CA MET A 25 -21.53 59.35 2.14
C MET A 25 -22.63 58.29 2.13
N LYS A 26 -23.78 58.55 1.49
CA LYS A 26 -24.91 57.60 1.40
C LYS A 26 -24.71 56.44 0.44
N LEU A 27 -23.76 56.54 -0.50
CA LEU A 27 -23.47 55.47 -1.47
C LEU A 27 -22.42 54.44 -0.97
N ARG A 28 -21.68 54.81 0.10
CA ARG A 28 -20.65 53.91 0.68
C ARG A 28 -21.24 52.81 1.58
N LEU A 29 -22.43 53.01 2.16
CA LEU A 29 -23.10 52.03 3.01
C LEU A 29 -23.81 50.93 2.21
N ALA A 30 -24.19 51.17 0.98
CA ALA A 30 -24.86 50.18 0.13
C ALA A 30 -23.87 49.17 -0.52
N LEU A 31 -22.62 49.60 -0.74
CA LEU A 31 -21.61 48.73 -1.37
C LEU A 31 -20.92 47.77 -0.36
N SER A 32 -20.92 48.12 0.94
CA SER A 32 -20.33 47.29 1.98
C SER A 32 -21.25 46.15 2.45
N ALA A 33 -22.53 46.24 2.16
CA ALA A 33 -23.52 45.20 2.57
C ALA A 33 -23.62 44.03 1.54
N LEU A 34 -23.06 44.18 0.32
CA LEU A 34 -23.12 43.12 -0.70
C LEU A 34 -21.93 42.15 -0.66
N LEU A 35 -20.91 42.41 0.17
CA LEU A 35 -19.67 41.59 0.21
C LEU A 35 -19.60 40.58 1.38
N SER A 36 -20.66 40.47 2.17
CA SER A 36 -20.73 39.47 3.27
C SER A 36 -21.81 38.43 3.07
N LEU A 37 -21.99 37.93 1.86
CA LEU A 37 -22.62 36.60 1.71
C LEU A 37 -21.60 35.57 2.20
N PRO A 38 -21.92 34.77 3.24
CA PRO A 38 -21.09 33.63 3.57
C PRO A 38 -21.09 32.74 2.32
N MET A 39 -19.93 32.55 1.72
CA MET A 39 -19.71 31.44 0.81
C MET A 39 -20.00 30.19 1.62
N LEU A 40 -21.22 29.65 1.54
CA LEU A 40 -21.52 28.29 1.95
C LEU A 40 -20.57 27.43 1.12
N ALA A 41 -19.43 27.06 1.73
CA ALA A 41 -18.56 26.05 1.18
C ALA A 41 -19.45 24.81 1.02
N GLN A 42 -19.83 24.53 -0.21
CA GLN A 42 -20.55 23.33 -0.54
C GLN A 42 -19.62 22.19 -0.13
N ALA A 43 -19.92 21.50 0.96
CA ALA A 43 -19.18 20.31 1.37
C ALA A 43 -19.15 19.38 0.16
N ALA A 44 -17.96 19.03 -0.29
CA ALA A 44 -17.82 18.01 -1.32
C ALA A 44 -18.63 16.79 -0.87
N PRO A 45 -19.34 16.11 -1.77
CA PRO A 45 -20.06 14.89 -1.40
C PRO A 45 -19.08 13.96 -0.70
N ALA A 46 -19.49 13.43 0.46
CA ALA A 46 -18.66 12.49 1.21
C ALA A 46 -18.25 11.33 0.29
N ALA A 47 -16.98 11.00 0.30
CA ALA A 47 -16.48 9.86 -0.46
C ALA A 47 -17.18 8.58 0.04
N SER A 48 -17.56 7.70 -0.88
CA SER A 48 -18.08 6.38 -0.48
C SER A 48 -16.91 5.53 0.01
N PRO A 49 -16.88 5.11 1.28
CA PRO A 49 -15.81 4.30 1.82
C PRO A 49 -15.62 3.02 1.02
N LEU A 50 -14.37 2.65 0.77
CA LEU A 50 -14.01 1.49 -0.04
C LEU A 50 -12.72 0.86 0.49
N LEU A 51 -12.73 -0.46 0.62
CA LEU A 51 -11.56 -1.25 0.96
C LEU A 51 -11.29 -2.28 -0.13
N VAL A 52 -10.06 -2.36 -0.60
CA VAL A 52 -9.59 -3.37 -1.56
C VAL A 52 -8.43 -4.12 -0.93
N ILE A 53 -8.42 -5.46 -1.06
CA ILE A 53 -7.37 -6.32 -0.50
C ILE A 53 -6.80 -7.28 -1.53
N HIS A 54 -5.58 -7.74 -1.29
CA HIS A 54 -5.02 -8.92 -1.93
C HIS A 54 -4.38 -9.86 -0.91
N GLY A 55 -4.37 -11.15 -1.24
CA GLY A 55 -3.70 -12.22 -0.49
C GLY A 55 -2.55 -12.87 -1.27
N GLY A 56 -2.06 -12.19 -2.34
CA GLY A 56 -0.95 -12.64 -3.17
C GLY A 56 -1.32 -13.05 -4.58
N ALA A 57 -0.40 -12.81 -5.52
CA ALA A 57 -0.46 -13.25 -6.90
C ALA A 57 0.35 -14.54 -7.11
N GLY A 58 0.09 -15.27 -8.20
CA GLY A 58 0.82 -16.47 -8.59
C GLY A 58 0.14 -17.80 -8.23
N VAL A 59 -1.04 -17.79 -7.63
CA VAL A 59 -1.81 -18.99 -7.32
C VAL A 59 -2.33 -19.66 -8.60
N GLU A 60 -2.18 -20.97 -8.67
CA GLU A 60 -2.76 -21.78 -9.74
C GLU A 60 -3.87 -22.71 -9.19
N ARG A 61 -4.90 -22.94 -9.99
CA ARG A 61 -6.04 -23.77 -9.57
C ARG A 61 -5.62 -25.20 -9.19
N LYS A 62 -4.63 -25.75 -9.89
CA LYS A 62 -4.10 -27.11 -9.62
C LYS A 62 -3.41 -27.25 -8.26
N ASP A 63 -2.98 -26.13 -7.65
CA ASP A 63 -2.26 -26.10 -6.39
C ASP A 63 -3.18 -26.01 -5.17
N LEU A 64 -4.50 -25.88 -5.40
CA LEU A 64 -5.50 -25.78 -4.35
C LEU A 64 -6.50 -26.94 -4.39
N SER A 65 -6.68 -27.61 -3.27
CA SER A 65 -7.86 -28.42 -3.05
C SER A 65 -9.12 -27.55 -2.91
N PRO A 66 -10.33 -28.10 -3.14
CA PRO A 66 -11.57 -27.36 -2.92
C PRO A 66 -11.71 -26.79 -1.50
N ALA A 67 -11.17 -27.51 -0.49
CA ALA A 67 -11.18 -27.06 0.90
C ALA A 67 -10.24 -25.84 1.11
N GLU A 68 -9.04 -25.85 0.52
CA GLU A 68 -8.10 -24.73 0.58
C GLU A 68 -8.64 -23.52 -0.17
N GLU A 69 -9.25 -23.70 -1.35
CA GLU A 69 -9.89 -22.61 -2.08
C GLU A 69 -11.01 -21.97 -1.24
N LYS A 70 -11.87 -22.80 -0.63
CA LYS A 70 -12.93 -22.30 0.26
C LYS A 70 -12.36 -21.52 1.45
N ALA A 71 -11.34 -22.08 2.13
CA ALA A 71 -10.69 -21.43 3.26
C ALA A 71 -10.09 -20.06 2.88
N ALA A 72 -9.40 -19.97 1.73
CA ALA A 72 -8.87 -18.71 1.23
C ALA A 72 -9.97 -17.66 0.96
N ARG A 73 -11.07 -18.07 0.34
CA ARG A 73 -12.21 -17.16 0.10
C ARG A 73 -12.85 -16.69 1.40
N ASP A 74 -13.00 -17.56 2.38
CA ASP A 74 -13.57 -17.22 3.68
C ASP A 74 -12.64 -16.27 4.47
N ALA A 75 -11.33 -16.47 4.42
CA ALA A 75 -10.36 -15.58 5.02
C ALA A 75 -10.35 -14.18 4.38
N LEU A 76 -10.43 -14.10 3.04
CA LEU A 76 -10.57 -12.82 2.33
C LEU A 76 -11.85 -12.09 2.74
N ARG A 77 -13.00 -12.78 2.83
CA ARG A 77 -14.26 -12.18 3.30
C ARG A 77 -14.14 -11.67 4.73
N THR A 78 -13.50 -12.45 5.62
CA THR A 78 -13.28 -12.06 7.01
C THR A 78 -12.42 -10.80 7.11
N ALA A 79 -11.33 -10.72 6.33
CA ALA A 79 -10.47 -9.55 6.27
C ALA A 79 -11.21 -8.29 5.77
N LEU A 80 -11.99 -8.46 4.69
CA LEU A 80 -12.82 -7.37 4.15
C LEU A 80 -13.84 -6.85 5.17
N LEU A 81 -14.58 -7.76 5.83
CA LEU A 81 -15.57 -7.39 6.84
C LEU A 81 -14.92 -6.71 8.05
N LYS A 82 -13.73 -7.17 8.46
CA LYS A 82 -13.01 -6.57 9.59
C LYS A 82 -12.55 -5.15 9.28
N GLY A 83 -11.94 -4.93 8.10
CA GLY A 83 -11.53 -3.60 7.68
C GLY A 83 -12.72 -2.67 7.39
N HIS A 84 -13.79 -3.20 6.80
CA HIS A 84 -15.03 -2.42 6.58
C HIS A 84 -15.65 -1.93 7.87
N ALA A 85 -15.61 -2.71 8.94
CA ALA A 85 -16.14 -2.30 10.24
C ALA A 85 -15.44 -1.02 10.77
N GLU A 86 -14.14 -0.84 10.47
CA GLU A 86 -13.42 0.38 10.81
C GLU A 86 -13.94 1.58 9.99
N LEU A 87 -14.13 1.41 8.67
CA LEU A 87 -14.68 2.47 7.80
C LEU A 87 -16.13 2.83 8.18
N ALA A 88 -16.96 1.83 8.45
CA ALA A 88 -18.34 2.03 8.88
C ALA A 88 -18.45 2.76 10.24
N ALA A 89 -17.44 2.59 11.11
CA ALA A 89 -17.31 3.34 12.36
C ALA A 89 -16.74 4.76 12.17
N GLY A 90 -16.53 5.21 10.92
CA GLY A 90 -15.98 6.53 10.58
C GLY A 90 -14.49 6.68 10.89
N ARG A 91 -13.75 5.58 11.08
CA ARG A 91 -12.32 5.63 11.34
C ARG A 91 -11.50 5.89 10.07
N PRO A 92 -10.26 6.39 10.21
CA PRO A 92 -9.39 6.66 9.07
C PRO A 92 -9.11 5.40 8.21
N ALA A 93 -8.85 5.59 6.93
CA ALA A 93 -8.50 4.55 5.97
C ALA A 93 -7.39 3.61 6.48
N LEU A 94 -6.37 4.16 7.16
CA LEU A 94 -5.28 3.37 7.73
C LEU A 94 -5.76 2.33 8.75
N ALA A 95 -6.79 2.63 9.55
CA ALA A 95 -7.35 1.67 10.50
C ALA A 95 -7.98 0.47 9.78
N ALA A 96 -8.66 0.70 8.67
CA ALA A 96 -9.23 -0.36 7.84
C ALA A 96 -8.14 -1.22 7.19
N VAL A 97 -7.09 -0.59 6.66
CA VAL A 97 -5.93 -1.28 6.07
C VAL A 97 -5.28 -2.21 7.09
N THR A 98 -4.92 -1.69 8.27
CA THR A 98 -4.25 -2.49 9.30
C THR A 98 -5.14 -3.58 9.89
N ALA A 99 -6.43 -3.31 10.06
CA ALA A 99 -7.40 -4.31 10.53
C ALA A 99 -7.57 -5.48 9.55
N ALA A 100 -7.65 -5.20 8.24
CA ALA A 100 -7.75 -6.22 7.21
C ALA A 100 -6.47 -7.06 7.12
N ILE A 101 -5.30 -6.41 7.10
CA ILE A 101 -4.01 -7.09 7.00
C ILE A 101 -3.74 -7.96 8.24
N THR A 102 -4.10 -7.50 9.44
CA THR A 102 -3.96 -8.30 10.68
C THR A 102 -4.71 -9.64 10.59
N VAL A 103 -5.90 -9.66 9.99
CA VAL A 103 -6.65 -10.92 9.74
C VAL A 103 -5.87 -11.82 8.79
N LEU A 104 -5.30 -11.25 7.72
CA LEU A 104 -4.52 -12.03 6.73
C LEU A 104 -3.18 -12.52 7.30
N GLU A 105 -2.54 -11.77 8.19
CA GLU A 105 -1.32 -12.18 8.91
C GLU A 105 -1.59 -13.32 9.94
N ASP A 106 -2.77 -13.34 10.54
CA ASP A 106 -3.15 -14.39 11.49
C ASP A 106 -3.62 -15.69 10.79
N ASP A 107 -3.87 -15.66 9.48
CA ASP A 107 -4.31 -16.82 8.70
C ASP A 107 -3.13 -17.53 8.02
N PRO A 108 -2.93 -18.85 8.26
CA PRO A 108 -1.81 -19.61 7.71
C PRO A 108 -1.87 -19.83 6.18
N THR A 109 -2.97 -19.45 5.54
CA THR A 109 -3.17 -19.61 4.08
C THR A 109 -2.21 -18.72 3.29
N PHE A 110 -1.98 -17.48 3.78
CA PHE A 110 -1.22 -16.46 3.07
C PHE A 110 0.25 -16.40 3.52
N ASN A 111 1.13 -15.86 2.69
CA ASN A 111 2.54 -15.69 3.01
C ASN A 111 2.77 -14.35 3.73
N ALA A 112 2.23 -14.23 4.92
CA ALA A 112 2.45 -13.11 5.84
C ALA A 112 2.17 -13.59 7.26
N GLY A 113 2.81 -13.01 8.26
CA GLY A 113 2.58 -13.41 9.66
C GLY A 113 2.69 -14.92 9.85
N LYS A 114 1.62 -15.57 10.35
CA LYS A 114 1.57 -16.99 10.68
C LYS A 114 1.83 -17.93 9.50
N GLY A 115 1.51 -17.52 8.27
CA GLY A 115 1.71 -18.32 7.06
C GLY A 115 3.00 -18.00 6.29
N ALA A 116 3.90 -17.22 6.90
CA ALA A 116 5.14 -16.79 6.26
C ALA A 116 6.02 -17.96 5.82
N VAL A 117 6.67 -17.81 4.68
CA VAL A 117 7.66 -18.74 4.15
C VAL A 117 8.95 -18.75 4.99
N PHE A 118 9.79 -19.76 4.78
CA PHE A 118 11.05 -19.91 5.49
C PHE A 118 12.22 -19.37 4.66
N THR A 119 13.21 -18.79 5.36
CA THR A 119 14.54 -18.54 4.85
C THR A 119 15.29 -19.82 4.58
N HIS A 120 16.43 -19.77 3.90
CA HIS A 120 17.33 -20.90 3.68
C HIS A 120 17.72 -21.61 4.99
N ASP A 121 17.94 -20.83 6.04
CA ASP A 121 18.38 -21.35 7.35
C ASP A 121 17.22 -21.83 8.24
N GLY A 122 15.99 -21.87 7.70
CA GLY A 122 14.83 -22.40 8.40
C GLY A 122 14.18 -21.45 9.41
N HIS A 123 14.36 -20.14 9.23
CA HIS A 123 13.69 -19.10 10.02
C HIS A 123 12.55 -18.47 9.22
N ASN A 124 11.58 -17.84 9.92
CA ASN A 124 10.63 -16.94 9.30
C ASN A 124 11.10 -15.50 9.54
N GLU A 125 11.21 -14.71 8.49
CA GLU A 125 11.49 -13.27 8.53
C GLU A 125 10.37 -12.53 7.85
N LEU A 126 9.85 -11.52 8.53
CA LEU A 126 8.63 -10.82 8.16
C LEU A 126 8.94 -9.37 7.83
N ASP A 127 8.27 -8.86 6.80
CA ASP A 127 8.41 -7.50 6.32
C ASP A 127 7.02 -6.88 6.19
N ALA A 128 6.87 -5.59 6.55
CA ALA A 128 5.61 -4.87 6.36
C ALA A 128 5.83 -3.37 6.21
N ALA A 129 4.90 -2.70 5.52
CA ALA A 129 4.83 -1.26 5.47
C ALA A 129 3.39 -0.76 5.47
N VAL A 130 3.21 0.46 5.99
CA VAL A 130 2.00 1.25 5.87
C VAL A 130 2.32 2.66 5.40
N MET A 131 1.37 3.29 4.69
CA MET A 131 1.47 4.69 4.30
C MET A 131 0.10 5.35 4.36
N ASP A 132 0.03 6.51 5.00
CA ASP A 132 -1.13 7.39 5.03
C ASP A 132 -1.03 8.41 3.88
N GLY A 133 -2.01 8.40 2.99
CA GLY A 133 -2.01 9.23 1.79
C GLY A 133 -2.28 10.71 2.04
N ALA A 134 -2.96 11.05 3.15
CA ALA A 134 -3.27 12.44 3.48
C ALA A 134 -2.03 13.20 3.98
N SER A 135 -1.26 12.59 4.86
CA SER A 135 -0.06 13.18 5.46
C SER A 135 1.24 12.76 4.76
N GLN A 136 1.20 11.70 3.96
CA GLN A 136 2.36 10.98 3.43
C GLN A 136 3.27 10.40 4.52
N ALA A 137 2.79 10.29 5.75
CA ALA A 137 3.49 9.56 6.80
C ALA A 137 3.54 8.07 6.45
N ALA A 138 4.67 7.44 6.72
CA ALA A 138 4.89 6.04 6.44
C ALA A 138 5.68 5.36 7.56
N GLY A 139 5.46 4.06 7.71
CA GLY A 139 6.23 3.22 8.61
C GLY A 139 6.46 1.85 7.99
N ALA A 140 7.64 1.29 8.23
CA ALA A 140 8.04 0.01 7.67
C ALA A 140 8.91 -0.79 8.65
N VAL A 141 8.82 -2.11 8.55
CA VAL A 141 9.71 -3.04 9.24
C VAL A 141 10.15 -4.15 8.29
N ALA A 142 11.38 -4.63 8.46
CA ALA A 142 11.90 -5.74 7.68
C ALA A 142 12.73 -6.70 8.55
N GLY A 143 12.69 -7.99 8.21
CA GLY A 143 13.49 -9.03 8.86
C GLY A 143 13.14 -9.27 10.33
N VAL A 144 11.91 -8.96 10.76
CA VAL A 144 11.46 -9.26 12.12
C VAL A 144 11.03 -10.73 12.23
N GLN A 145 11.33 -11.37 13.35
CA GLN A 145 11.15 -12.83 13.54
C GLN A 145 10.19 -13.18 14.67
N ARG A 146 9.82 -12.21 15.52
CA ARG A 146 9.06 -12.44 16.76
C ARG A 146 7.86 -11.51 16.92
N VAL A 147 7.57 -10.68 15.94
CA VAL A 147 6.42 -9.76 15.96
C VAL A 147 5.23 -10.45 15.31
N ARG A 148 4.18 -10.75 16.09
CA ARG A 148 3.01 -11.49 15.62
C ARG A 148 2.39 -10.86 14.38
N ASN A 149 2.17 -9.55 14.42
CA ASN A 149 1.57 -8.76 13.35
C ASN A 149 2.51 -7.62 12.91
N PRO A 150 3.40 -7.87 11.94
CA PRO A 150 4.35 -6.86 11.45
C PRO A 150 3.70 -5.57 10.97
N ILE A 151 2.48 -5.65 10.41
CA ILE A 151 1.75 -4.45 9.96
C ILE A 151 1.44 -3.48 11.11
N LEU A 152 1.15 -3.99 12.30
CA LEU A 152 0.92 -3.16 13.49
C LEU A 152 2.21 -2.52 13.98
N LEU A 153 3.34 -3.21 13.89
CA LEU A 153 4.64 -2.62 14.19
C LEU A 153 5.02 -1.55 13.18
N ALA A 154 4.79 -1.78 11.87
CA ALA A 154 4.99 -0.76 10.85
C ALA A 154 4.16 0.51 11.13
N GLN A 155 2.89 0.35 11.52
CA GLN A 155 2.05 1.47 11.97
C GLN A 155 2.61 2.16 13.22
N THR A 156 3.12 1.40 14.18
CA THR A 156 3.73 1.94 15.41
C THR A 156 5.01 2.72 15.09
N VAL A 157 5.85 2.24 14.16
CA VAL A 157 7.03 2.98 13.66
C VAL A 157 6.61 4.33 13.09
N MET A 158 5.58 4.37 12.25
CA MET A 158 5.05 5.61 11.68
C MET A 158 4.54 6.59 12.74
N GLN A 159 3.83 6.08 13.75
CA GLN A 159 3.10 6.95 14.71
C GLN A 159 3.93 7.36 15.92
N GLN A 160 4.89 6.53 16.35
CA GLN A 160 5.59 6.67 17.62
C GLN A 160 7.09 6.93 17.45
N SER A 161 7.58 7.09 16.21
CA SER A 161 8.98 7.39 15.96
C SER A 161 9.17 8.49 14.91
N ARG A 162 10.40 8.99 14.81
CA ARG A 162 10.82 9.89 13.72
C ARG A 162 11.32 9.13 12.49
N HIS A 163 11.43 7.82 12.58
CA HIS A 163 11.97 6.96 11.53
C HIS A 163 10.84 6.44 10.64
N VAL A 164 11.17 6.17 9.38
CA VAL A 164 10.25 5.52 8.45
C VAL A 164 10.44 4.00 8.46
N MET A 165 11.66 3.51 8.69
CA MET A 165 11.95 2.08 8.60
C MET A 165 12.88 1.63 9.73
N MET A 166 12.55 0.48 10.33
CA MET A 166 13.38 -0.25 11.29
C MET A 166 13.53 -1.70 10.88
N VAL A 167 14.65 -2.36 11.23
CA VAL A 167 14.93 -3.74 10.79
C VAL A 167 15.35 -4.65 11.94
N GLY A 168 15.02 -5.95 11.79
CA GLY A 168 15.49 -7.05 12.63
C GLY A 168 15.31 -6.80 14.14
N GLN A 169 16.32 -7.16 14.92
CA GLN A 169 16.30 -7.05 16.38
C GLN A 169 16.07 -5.62 16.89
N GLY A 170 16.52 -4.60 16.15
CA GLY A 170 16.27 -3.20 16.50
C GLY A 170 14.77 -2.86 16.42
N ALA A 171 14.08 -3.33 15.39
CA ALA A 171 12.63 -3.18 15.28
C ALA A 171 11.86 -3.95 16.37
N GLU A 172 12.34 -5.14 16.75
CA GLU A 172 11.75 -5.93 17.84
C GLU A 172 11.96 -5.29 19.21
N ALA A 173 13.14 -4.70 19.45
CA ALA A 173 13.42 -3.93 20.67
C ALA A 173 12.48 -2.73 20.79
N PHE A 174 12.30 -1.98 19.68
CA PHE A 174 11.35 -0.87 19.63
C PHE A 174 9.90 -1.37 19.86
N ALA A 175 9.51 -2.52 19.31
CA ALA A 175 8.19 -3.12 19.57
C ALA A 175 7.94 -3.33 21.06
N VAL A 176 8.93 -3.91 21.78
CA VAL A 176 8.85 -4.13 23.24
C VAL A 176 8.78 -2.80 23.99
N GLU A 177 9.56 -1.81 23.60
CA GLU A 177 9.55 -0.46 24.20
C GLU A 177 8.16 0.20 24.03
N GLN A 178 7.47 -0.08 22.92
CA GLN A 178 6.11 0.41 22.66
C GLN A 178 5.01 -0.50 23.28
N GLY A 179 5.36 -1.48 24.11
CA GLY A 179 4.43 -2.33 24.82
C GLY A 179 3.88 -3.51 24.00
N MET A 180 4.45 -3.80 22.84
CA MET A 180 4.05 -4.97 22.05
C MET A 180 4.70 -6.24 22.61
N SER A 181 3.91 -7.34 22.68
CA SER A 181 4.43 -8.64 23.08
C SER A 181 5.05 -9.36 21.91
N LEU A 182 6.24 -9.93 22.11
CA LEU A 182 6.87 -10.80 21.14
C LEU A 182 6.35 -12.25 21.32
N VAL A 183 6.23 -12.98 20.21
CA VAL A 183 5.87 -14.38 20.18
C VAL A 183 7.11 -15.27 20.04
N ASP A 184 6.99 -16.53 20.41
CA ASP A 184 8.00 -17.55 20.07
C ASP A 184 8.03 -17.76 18.56
N PRO A 185 9.20 -17.88 17.90
CA PRO A 185 9.30 -18.10 16.45
C PRO A 185 8.50 -19.29 15.92
N SER A 186 8.25 -20.30 16.75
CA SER A 186 7.42 -21.46 16.37
C SER A 186 5.97 -21.08 16.02
N TYR A 187 5.49 -19.89 16.45
CA TYR A 187 4.18 -19.36 16.07
C TYR A 187 3.97 -19.28 14.56
N PHE A 188 5.03 -18.97 13.81
CA PHE A 188 4.99 -18.80 12.34
C PHE A 188 5.16 -20.11 11.58
N ARG A 189 5.61 -21.18 12.26
CA ARG A 189 5.92 -22.46 11.63
C ARG A 189 4.64 -23.16 11.19
N THR A 190 4.51 -23.40 9.88
CA THR A 190 3.46 -24.25 9.32
C THR A 190 4.08 -25.41 8.56
N GLU A 191 3.45 -26.59 8.60
CA GLU A 191 3.94 -27.77 7.91
C GLU A 191 4.00 -27.56 6.39
N LYS A 192 2.99 -26.89 5.82
CA LYS A 192 2.94 -26.56 4.38
C LYS A 192 4.17 -25.77 3.94
N ARG A 193 4.55 -24.70 4.70
CA ARG A 193 5.71 -23.85 4.37
C ARG A 193 7.03 -24.57 4.64
N TRP A 194 7.09 -25.39 5.66
CA TRP A 194 8.27 -26.21 5.92
C TRP A 194 8.54 -27.18 4.77
N GLN A 195 7.53 -27.92 4.31
CA GLN A 195 7.66 -28.83 3.16
C GLN A 195 8.03 -28.07 1.88
N GLN A 196 7.54 -26.82 1.70
CA GLN A 196 7.92 -25.97 0.59
C GLN A 196 9.42 -25.66 0.62
N LEU A 197 9.98 -25.30 1.79
CA LEU A 197 11.42 -25.10 1.95
C LEU A 197 12.19 -26.38 1.64
N GLN A 198 11.77 -27.53 2.18
CA GLN A 198 12.47 -28.82 1.95
C GLN A 198 12.54 -29.19 0.46
N ARG A 199 11.48 -28.92 -0.30
CA ARG A 199 11.49 -29.10 -1.76
C ARG A 199 12.49 -28.17 -2.43
N ALA A 200 12.48 -26.90 -2.10
CA ALA A 200 13.39 -25.91 -2.66
C ALA A 200 14.88 -26.24 -2.39
N LEU A 201 15.20 -26.69 -1.16
CA LEU A 201 16.56 -27.12 -0.81
C LEU A 201 16.99 -28.37 -1.58
N LYS A 202 16.09 -29.33 -1.81
CA LYS A 202 16.36 -30.54 -2.59
C LYS A 202 16.60 -30.22 -4.06
N GLU A 203 15.82 -29.34 -4.65
CA GLU A 203 15.96 -28.87 -6.04
C GLU A 203 17.30 -28.14 -6.22
N GLU A 204 17.67 -27.27 -5.28
CA GLU A 204 18.96 -26.59 -5.26
C GLU A 204 20.13 -27.56 -5.19
N ALA A 205 20.08 -28.55 -4.30
CA ALA A 205 21.14 -29.58 -4.15
C ALA A 205 21.30 -30.48 -5.39
N SER A 206 20.24 -30.66 -6.19
CA SER A 206 20.28 -31.43 -7.43
C SER A 206 20.87 -30.68 -8.64
N GLY A 207 21.25 -29.39 -8.48
CA GLY A 207 21.75 -28.54 -9.54
C GLY A 207 20.67 -28.06 -10.53
N GLN A 208 19.40 -28.41 -10.29
CA GLN A 208 18.27 -27.96 -11.11
C GLN A 208 17.88 -26.51 -10.84
N ALA A 209 18.39 -25.91 -9.75
CA ALA A 209 18.04 -24.58 -9.27
C ALA A 209 18.34 -23.42 -10.26
N HIS A 210 19.16 -23.62 -11.29
CA HIS A 210 19.41 -22.57 -12.30
C HIS A 210 18.34 -22.50 -13.40
N ALA A 211 17.55 -23.56 -13.60
CA ALA A 211 16.44 -23.55 -14.55
C ALA A 211 15.12 -23.08 -13.89
N ASP A 212 15.02 -23.15 -12.58
CA ASP A 212 13.80 -23.03 -11.81
C ASP A 212 13.73 -21.81 -10.88
N LEU A 213 14.57 -20.79 -11.08
CA LEU A 213 14.28 -19.45 -10.54
C LEU A 213 12.91 -18.94 -11.04
N GLU A 214 12.44 -19.45 -12.18
CA GLU A 214 11.06 -19.26 -12.67
C GLU A 214 10.02 -20.06 -11.88
N THR A 215 10.41 -21.16 -11.24
CA THR A 215 9.50 -22.05 -10.47
C THR A 215 9.49 -21.81 -8.97
N ALA A 216 10.35 -20.97 -8.42
CA ALA A 216 10.16 -20.45 -7.07
C ALA A 216 8.90 -19.57 -7.06
N LYS A 217 7.73 -20.22 -7.14
CA LYS A 217 6.41 -19.57 -7.16
C LYS A 217 6.31 -18.60 -6.01
N HIS A 218 6.27 -17.32 -6.34
CA HIS A 218 6.38 -16.16 -5.45
C HIS A 218 5.04 -15.89 -4.75
N PHE A 219 4.52 -16.87 -4.00
CA PHE A 219 3.18 -16.81 -3.47
C PHE A 219 3.09 -16.02 -2.18
N GLY A 220 2.24 -15.02 -2.20
CA GLY A 220 1.37 -14.77 -1.09
C GLY A 220 1.62 -13.55 -0.23
N THR A 221 2.30 -12.48 -0.66
CA THR A 221 2.24 -11.16 -0.01
C THR A 221 0.79 -10.73 0.20
N VAL A 222 0.43 -10.22 1.37
CA VAL A 222 -0.90 -9.66 1.62
C VAL A 222 -0.87 -8.15 1.62
N GLY A 223 -1.99 -7.53 1.25
CA GLY A 223 -2.07 -6.08 1.28
C GLY A 223 -3.48 -5.55 1.23
N ALA A 224 -3.60 -4.26 1.55
CA ALA A 224 -4.85 -3.54 1.53
C ALA A 224 -4.63 -2.08 1.13
N VAL A 225 -5.62 -1.52 0.43
CA VAL A 225 -5.76 -0.08 0.20
C VAL A 225 -7.19 0.33 0.57
N ALA A 226 -7.34 1.49 1.21
CA ALA A 226 -8.65 1.97 1.64
C ALA A 226 -8.85 3.45 1.34
N LEU A 227 -10.11 3.82 1.13
CA LEU A 227 -10.63 5.19 1.05
C LEU A 227 -11.64 5.38 2.17
N ASP A 228 -11.47 6.38 3.01
CA ASP A 228 -12.42 6.71 4.08
C ASP A 228 -13.47 7.74 3.66
N ALA A 229 -14.43 8.01 4.56
CA ALA A 229 -15.50 8.96 4.31
C ALA A 229 -15.04 10.42 4.16
N GLN A 230 -13.80 10.73 4.58
CA GLN A 230 -13.17 12.03 4.43
C GLN A 230 -12.43 12.17 3.10
N GLY A 231 -12.38 11.08 2.30
CA GLY A 231 -11.65 11.06 1.03
C GLY A 231 -10.15 10.81 1.19
N HIS A 232 -9.70 10.36 2.36
CA HIS A 232 -8.30 10.01 2.60
C HIS A 232 -8.02 8.57 2.18
N LEU A 233 -6.87 8.38 1.58
CA LEU A 233 -6.36 7.08 1.14
C LEU A 233 -5.28 6.55 2.09
N ALA A 234 -5.19 5.22 2.22
CA ALA A 234 -4.08 4.55 2.88
C ALA A 234 -3.73 3.25 2.16
N ALA A 235 -2.49 2.82 2.30
CA ALA A 235 -1.98 1.55 1.79
C ALA A 235 -1.19 0.80 2.87
N GLY A 236 -1.18 -0.52 2.76
CA GLY A 236 -0.31 -1.38 3.56
C GLY A 236 -0.04 -2.69 2.83
N THR A 237 1.13 -3.25 3.12
CA THR A 237 1.59 -4.52 2.56
C THR A 237 2.37 -5.30 3.62
N SER A 238 2.19 -6.62 3.70
CA SER A 238 2.90 -7.50 4.63
C SER A 238 3.27 -8.82 3.98
N THR A 239 4.45 -9.37 4.30
CA THR A 239 4.97 -10.56 3.64
C THR A 239 5.99 -11.33 4.51
N GLY A 240 6.15 -12.64 4.22
CA GLY A 240 7.31 -13.44 4.61
C GLY A 240 8.44 -13.43 3.58
N GLY A 241 8.27 -12.73 2.44
CA GLY A 241 9.24 -12.72 1.33
C GLY A 241 9.17 -13.96 0.46
N MET A 242 10.33 -14.44 -0.02
CA MET A 242 10.48 -15.60 -0.89
C MET A 242 10.92 -16.84 -0.10
N THR A 243 10.41 -18.00 -0.46
CA THR A 243 10.90 -19.29 0.06
C THR A 243 12.39 -19.46 -0.27
N ASN A 244 13.16 -19.98 0.69
CA ASN A 244 14.60 -20.18 0.55
C ASN A 244 15.42 -18.90 0.38
N LYS A 245 14.86 -17.72 0.73
CA LYS A 245 15.61 -16.44 0.72
C LYS A 245 16.83 -16.48 1.64
N ARG A 246 17.90 -15.77 1.27
CA ARG A 246 19.18 -15.74 1.96
C ARG A 246 19.62 -14.32 2.29
N TYR A 247 20.61 -14.21 3.14
CA TYR A 247 21.39 -13.00 3.41
C TYR A 247 20.55 -11.80 3.88
N GLY A 248 19.39 -12.06 4.54
CA GLY A 248 18.46 -11.01 4.93
C GLY A 248 17.77 -10.33 3.74
N ARG A 249 17.48 -11.09 2.67
CA ARG A 249 16.79 -10.56 1.48
C ARG A 249 15.47 -9.93 1.86
N VAL A 250 15.29 -8.70 1.48
CA VAL A 250 14.06 -7.91 1.59
C VAL A 250 13.48 -7.68 0.19
N GLY A 251 12.18 -7.89 0.02
CA GLY A 251 11.44 -7.60 -1.21
C GLY A 251 10.90 -6.17 -1.23
N ASP A 252 9.93 -5.96 -2.11
CA ASP A 252 9.28 -4.67 -2.34
C ASP A 252 8.34 -4.24 -1.21
N SER A 253 7.73 -5.19 -0.49
CA SER A 253 6.65 -4.94 0.45
C SER A 253 6.94 -3.86 1.50
N PRO A 254 8.11 -3.85 2.18
CA PRO A 254 8.43 -2.82 3.17
C PRO A 254 9.05 -1.56 2.56
N ILE A 255 9.27 -1.52 1.24
CA ILE A 255 9.90 -0.38 0.54
C ILE A 255 8.81 0.55 0.02
N ILE A 256 8.71 1.73 0.65
CA ILE A 256 7.78 2.78 0.23
C ILE A 256 8.09 3.20 -1.20
N GLY A 257 7.07 3.15 -2.05
CA GLY A 257 7.16 3.40 -3.50
C GLY A 257 7.35 2.14 -4.33
N ALA A 258 7.86 1.04 -3.78
CA ALA A 258 8.00 -0.23 -4.50
C ALA A 258 6.75 -1.12 -4.34
N GLY A 259 6.51 -1.66 -3.14
CA GLY A 259 5.36 -2.51 -2.84
C GLY A 259 4.20 -1.79 -2.16
N THR A 260 4.44 -0.62 -1.56
CA THR A 260 3.45 0.16 -0.80
C THR A 260 3.56 1.63 -1.15
N TRP A 261 2.45 2.24 -1.54
CA TRP A 261 2.38 3.69 -1.77
C TRP A 261 0.98 4.23 -1.50
N ALA A 262 0.89 5.40 -0.88
CA ALA A 262 -0.34 6.19 -0.82
C ALA A 262 -0.04 7.68 -0.89
N ASP A 263 -0.84 8.42 -1.65
CA ASP A 263 -0.90 9.88 -1.63
C ASP A 263 -2.36 10.35 -1.66
N ALA A 264 -2.60 11.65 -1.78
CA ALA A 264 -3.95 12.22 -1.78
C ALA A 264 -4.82 11.77 -2.97
N ARG A 265 -4.28 11.08 -3.98
CA ARG A 265 -4.98 10.71 -5.22
C ARG A 265 -5.04 9.21 -5.46
N CYS A 266 -4.09 8.46 -4.94
CA CYS A 266 -3.87 7.07 -5.30
C CYS A 266 -3.26 6.29 -4.13
N ALA A 267 -3.73 5.04 -3.94
CA ALA A 267 -3.12 4.07 -3.04
C ALA A 267 -2.87 2.76 -3.79
N VAL A 268 -1.71 2.14 -3.54
CA VAL A 268 -1.27 0.89 -4.19
C VAL A 268 -0.63 -0.04 -3.17
N SER A 269 -0.98 -1.33 -3.27
CA SER A 269 -0.25 -2.43 -2.64
C SER A 269 0.09 -3.48 -3.70
N GLY A 270 1.37 -3.85 -3.78
CA GLY A 270 1.91 -4.77 -4.76
C GLY A 270 2.13 -6.18 -4.20
N THR A 271 2.18 -7.16 -5.09
CA THR A 271 2.49 -8.56 -4.81
C THR A 271 3.11 -9.21 -6.04
N GLY A 272 4.28 -9.82 -5.91
CA GLY A 272 4.98 -10.44 -7.04
C GLY A 272 6.46 -10.61 -6.78
N TRP A 273 7.24 -10.65 -7.84
CA TRP A 273 8.70 -10.77 -7.74
C TRP A 273 9.32 -9.42 -7.36
N GLY A 274 9.61 -9.26 -6.08
CA GLY A 274 9.98 -7.99 -5.43
C GLY A 274 11.13 -7.23 -6.09
N GLU A 275 12.11 -7.93 -6.66
CA GLU A 275 13.26 -7.34 -7.34
C GLU A 275 12.86 -6.44 -8.53
N TYR A 276 11.81 -6.82 -9.25
CA TYR A 276 11.30 -6.00 -10.37
C TYR A 276 10.46 -4.83 -9.87
N TYR A 277 9.69 -5.03 -8.80
CA TYR A 277 8.91 -3.97 -8.16
C TYR A 277 9.80 -2.89 -7.54
N ILE A 278 10.92 -3.30 -6.91
CA ILE A 278 11.92 -2.36 -6.37
C ILE A 278 12.56 -1.54 -7.50
N ARG A 279 13.04 -2.23 -8.56
CA ARG A 279 13.76 -1.59 -9.68
C ARG A 279 12.90 -0.62 -10.47
N THR A 280 11.59 -0.80 -10.47
CA THR A 280 10.63 0.05 -11.17
C THR A 280 9.92 1.05 -10.26
N ALA A 281 10.12 0.97 -8.93
CA ALA A 281 9.33 1.70 -7.96
C ALA A 281 7.81 1.53 -8.22
N ALA A 282 7.37 0.29 -8.43
CA ALA A 282 6.12 -0.07 -9.11
C ALA A 282 4.88 0.60 -8.51
N ALA A 283 4.75 0.62 -7.18
CA ALA A 283 3.60 1.24 -6.52
C ALA A 283 3.54 2.76 -6.76
N HIS A 284 4.69 3.44 -6.65
CA HIS A 284 4.78 4.88 -6.95
C HIS A 284 4.58 5.15 -8.45
N GLU A 285 5.16 4.35 -9.34
CA GLU A 285 5.05 4.52 -10.79
C GLU A 285 3.58 4.44 -11.26
N ILE A 286 2.77 3.52 -10.70
CA ILE A 286 1.34 3.45 -10.97
C ILE A 286 0.67 4.78 -10.60
N CYS A 287 0.89 5.28 -9.39
CA CYS A 287 0.31 6.55 -8.95
C CYS A 287 0.86 7.77 -9.71
N ALA A 288 2.14 7.74 -10.12
CA ALA A 288 2.75 8.78 -10.94
C ALA A 288 2.11 8.86 -12.34
N ARG A 289 1.81 7.73 -12.98
CA ARG A 289 1.07 7.70 -14.25
C ARG A 289 -0.35 8.26 -14.10
N MET A 290 -1.04 7.93 -13.02
CA MET A 290 -2.34 8.53 -12.71
C MET A 290 -2.22 10.05 -12.52
N ARG A 291 -1.21 10.50 -11.77
CA ARG A 291 -1.00 11.91 -11.42
C ARG A 291 -0.56 12.77 -12.59
N TYR A 292 0.42 12.30 -13.38
CA TYR A 292 1.09 13.13 -14.40
C TYR A 292 0.61 12.85 -15.81
N GLN A 293 0.04 11.66 -16.08
CA GLN A 293 -0.46 11.29 -17.40
C GLN A 293 -2.00 11.22 -17.45
N GLY A 294 -2.70 11.42 -16.31
CA GLY A 294 -4.16 11.36 -16.25
C GLY A 294 -4.75 9.98 -16.50
N GLN A 295 -3.95 8.92 -16.33
CA GLN A 295 -4.40 7.55 -16.54
C GLN A 295 -5.37 7.11 -15.44
N THR A 296 -6.32 6.24 -15.79
CA THR A 296 -7.18 5.57 -14.82
C THR A 296 -6.38 4.52 -14.02
N PRO A 297 -6.87 4.06 -12.84
CA PRO A 297 -6.25 2.95 -12.11
C PRO A 297 -5.98 1.72 -12.97
N GLU A 298 -6.92 1.37 -13.85
CA GLU A 298 -6.80 0.24 -14.78
C GLU A 298 -5.68 0.45 -15.80
N GLN A 299 -5.62 1.63 -16.44
CA GLN A 299 -4.59 1.94 -17.44
C GLN A 299 -3.19 1.98 -16.81
N ALA A 300 -3.04 2.68 -15.68
CA ALA A 300 -1.77 2.81 -14.99
C ALA A 300 -1.29 1.46 -14.43
N GLY A 301 -2.19 0.72 -13.79
CA GLY A 301 -1.91 -0.60 -13.26
C GLY A 301 -1.52 -1.60 -14.34
N LYS A 302 -2.27 -1.66 -15.45
CA LYS A 302 -1.96 -2.52 -16.60
C LYS A 302 -0.61 -2.16 -17.21
N GLY A 303 -0.32 -0.88 -17.42
CA GLY A 303 0.94 -0.42 -18.00
C GLY A 303 2.16 -0.83 -17.17
N VAL A 304 2.05 -0.86 -15.84
CA VAL A 304 3.16 -1.31 -14.98
C VAL A 304 3.15 -2.83 -14.83
N ILE A 305 2.05 -3.43 -14.39
CA ILE A 305 1.99 -4.84 -13.99
C ILE A 305 1.95 -5.79 -15.20
N ASN A 306 1.24 -5.43 -16.28
CA ASN A 306 1.05 -6.34 -17.42
C ASN A 306 1.99 -6.02 -18.60
N GLU A 307 2.70 -4.88 -18.57
CA GLU A 307 3.61 -4.48 -19.64
C GLU A 307 5.06 -4.31 -19.14
N THR A 308 5.31 -3.34 -18.24
CA THR A 308 6.68 -3.02 -17.78
C THR A 308 7.33 -4.19 -17.02
N ILE A 309 6.64 -4.78 -16.04
CA ILE A 309 7.17 -5.87 -15.21
C ILE A 309 7.50 -7.12 -16.05
N PRO A 310 6.60 -7.63 -16.95
CA PRO A 310 6.89 -8.78 -17.80
C PRO A 310 8.01 -8.54 -18.80
N GLN A 311 8.14 -7.33 -19.36
CA GLN A 311 9.27 -7.00 -20.26
C GLN A 311 10.63 -7.13 -19.59
N MET A 312 10.68 -7.00 -18.26
CA MET A 312 11.88 -7.20 -17.46
C MET A 312 12.08 -8.65 -17.00
N GLY A 313 11.10 -9.54 -17.23
CA GLY A 313 11.10 -10.93 -16.80
C GLY A 313 10.41 -11.17 -15.45
N GLY A 314 9.67 -10.20 -14.92
CA GLY A 314 8.95 -10.31 -13.66
C GLY A 314 7.49 -10.67 -13.82
N ASP A 315 6.87 -11.06 -12.71
CA ASP A 315 5.45 -11.37 -12.60
C ASP A 315 4.83 -10.79 -11.32
N GLY A 316 3.50 -10.88 -11.21
CA GLY A 316 2.77 -10.50 -10.01
C GLY A 316 1.48 -9.77 -10.28
N GLY A 317 1.10 -8.91 -9.34
CA GLY A 317 -0.11 -8.09 -9.39
C GLY A 317 -0.06 -6.92 -8.43
N ALA A 318 -1.12 -6.13 -8.44
CA ALA A 318 -1.33 -5.03 -7.52
C ALA A 318 -2.82 -4.78 -7.30
N ILE A 319 -3.15 -4.11 -6.21
CA ILE A 319 -4.43 -3.44 -6.01
C ILE A 319 -4.18 -1.93 -6.06
N VAL A 320 -5.04 -1.23 -6.78
CA VAL A 320 -4.94 0.22 -7.02
C VAL A 320 -6.27 0.86 -6.67
N LEU A 321 -6.26 1.93 -5.89
CA LEU A 321 -7.45 2.68 -5.50
C LEU A 321 -7.22 4.18 -5.68
N ALA A 322 -8.12 4.84 -6.40
CA ALA A 322 -8.12 6.28 -6.61
C ALA A 322 -9.02 6.99 -5.59
N ALA A 323 -8.78 8.29 -5.36
CA ALA A 323 -9.57 9.11 -4.45
C ALA A 323 -11.03 9.32 -4.91
N ASP A 324 -11.33 9.08 -6.19
CA ASP A 324 -12.69 9.11 -6.73
C ASP A 324 -13.43 7.75 -6.57
N GLY A 325 -12.84 6.79 -5.87
CA GLY A 325 -13.40 5.46 -5.63
C GLY A 325 -13.20 4.47 -6.78
N LYS A 326 -12.59 4.86 -7.90
CA LYS A 326 -12.23 3.90 -8.95
C LYS A 326 -11.09 3.01 -8.48
N MET A 327 -11.18 1.72 -8.79
CA MET A 327 -10.19 0.73 -8.41
C MET A 327 -9.79 -0.16 -9.57
N ALA A 328 -8.63 -0.80 -9.44
CA ALA A 328 -8.18 -1.86 -10.35
C ALA A 328 -7.40 -2.93 -9.56
N THR A 329 -7.40 -4.14 -10.10
CA THR A 329 -6.66 -5.28 -9.54
C THR A 329 -5.86 -5.97 -10.65
N PRO A 330 -4.90 -5.27 -11.30
CA PRO A 330 -4.11 -5.83 -12.39
C PRO A 330 -3.20 -6.94 -11.89
N PHE A 331 -3.07 -8.03 -12.67
CA PHE A 331 -2.11 -9.10 -12.45
C PHE A 331 -1.81 -9.83 -13.76
N ASN A 332 -0.65 -10.45 -13.87
CA ASN A 332 -0.17 -11.16 -15.06
C ASN A 332 0.10 -12.65 -14.80
N THR A 333 -0.37 -13.17 -13.67
CA THR A 333 -0.28 -14.58 -13.26
C THR A 333 -1.59 -15.32 -13.50
N GLN A 334 -1.66 -16.63 -13.24
CA GLN A 334 -2.89 -17.43 -13.42
C GLN A 334 -3.97 -17.09 -12.38
N GLY A 335 -3.59 -16.48 -11.25
CA GLY A 335 -4.52 -16.05 -10.23
C GLY A 335 -3.87 -15.08 -9.24
N MET A 336 -4.72 -14.28 -8.60
CA MET A 336 -4.41 -13.41 -7.48
C MET A 336 -5.57 -13.47 -6.50
N TYR A 337 -5.29 -13.83 -5.25
CA TYR A 337 -6.28 -13.67 -4.17
C TYR A 337 -6.61 -12.20 -4.03
N ARG A 338 -7.85 -11.81 -4.26
CA ARG A 338 -8.27 -10.41 -4.28
C ARG A 338 -9.72 -10.23 -3.88
N GLY A 339 -10.03 -9.04 -3.39
CA GLY A 339 -11.42 -8.69 -3.07
C GLY A 339 -11.58 -7.23 -2.72
N TRP A 340 -12.84 -6.79 -2.66
CA TRP A 340 -13.21 -5.47 -2.21
C TRP A 340 -14.54 -5.47 -1.47
N ILE A 341 -14.79 -4.41 -0.69
CA ILE A 341 -16.04 -4.15 0.00
C ILE A 341 -16.29 -2.63 0.01
N GLY A 342 -17.50 -2.25 -0.40
CA GLY A 342 -17.94 -0.86 -0.44
C GLY A 342 -18.91 -0.51 0.69
N GLY A 343 -19.60 0.61 0.53
CA GLY A 343 -20.56 1.12 1.51
C GLY A 343 -21.79 0.23 1.73
N ASP A 344 -22.07 -0.71 0.84
CA ASP A 344 -23.12 -1.71 0.97
C ASP A 344 -22.78 -2.84 1.97
N GLY A 345 -21.52 -2.93 2.39
CA GLY A 345 -21.03 -3.95 3.32
C GLY A 345 -20.98 -5.38 2.75
N VAL A 346 -21.09 -5.54 1.41
CA VAL A 346 -21.06 -6.85 0.76
C VAL A 346 -19.63 -7.16 0.28
N PRO A 347 -18.97 -8.22 0.80
CA PRO A 347 -17.63 -8.58 0.37
C PRO A 347 -17.64 -9.32 -0.97
N HIS A 348 -16.88 -8.80 -1.94
CA HIS A 348 -16.63 -9.40 -3.25
C HIS A 348 -15.23 -10.00 -3.28
N VAL A 349 -15.08 -11.28 -3.64
CA VAL A 349 -13.80 -11.98 -3.68
C VAL A 349 -13.64 -12.78 -4.96
N ALA A 350 -12.42 -12.82 -5.49
CA ALA A 350 -12.02 -13.61 -6.63
C ALA A 350 -10.58 -14.13 -6.44
N ILE A 351 -10.23 -15.22 -7.13
CA ILE A 351 -8.90 -15.82 -7.06
C ILE A 351 -8.31 -15.95 -8.46
N PHE A 352 -8.99 -16.62 -9.38
CA PHE A 352 -8.42 -17.00 -10.68
C PHE A 352 -8.65 -15.95 -11.76
N ALA A 353 -7.81 -15.96 -12.81
CA ALA A 353 -7.87 -14.99 -13.89
C ALA A 353 -9.17 -15.03 -14.69
N ASN A 354 -9.82 -16.19 -14.74
CA ASN A 354 -11.11 -16.34 -15.42
C ASN A 354 -12.33 -15.95 -14.55
N GLU A 355 -12.12 -15.44 -13.34
CA GLU A 355 -13.20 -14.95 -12.49
C GLU A 355 -13.33 -13.42 -12.62
N THR A 356 -14.54 -12.99 -12.90
CA THR A 356 -14.87 -11.56 -12.92
C THR A 356 -15.07 -11.08 -11.49
N LEU A 357 -14.29 -10.12 -11.07
CA LEU A 357 -14.54 -9.35 -9.85
C LEU A 357 -15.34 -8.10 -10.25
N ALA A 358 -16.64 -8.07 -9.95
CA ALA A 358 -17.46 -6.89 -10.22
C ALA A 358 -16.81 -5.66 -9.57
N VAL A 359 -16.72 -4.54 -10.30
CA VAL A 359 -16.08 -3.30 -9.85
C VAL A 359 -17.19 -2.31 -9.46
N PRO A 360 -17.04 -1.52 -8.37
CA PRO A 360 -18.04 -0.52 -8.00
C PRO A 360 -18.28 0.46 -9.15
N GLY A 361 -19.55 0.66 -9.53
CA GLY A 361 -19.95 1.72 -10.48
C GLY A 361 -19.67 1.44 -11.96
N GLN A 362 -19.46 0.18 -12.35
CA GLN A 362 -19.51 -0.28 -13.75
C GLN A 362 -20.82 -0.95 -14.07
#